data_1c852012327f00d1d7e1cdd9b45f0c70
#
_entry.id   1c852012327f00d1d7e1cdd9b45f0c70
#
_cell.length_a   1.000
_cell.length_b   1.000
_cell.length_c   1.000
_cell.angle_alpha   90.00
_cell.angle_beta   90.00
_cell.angle_gamma   90.00
#
_symmetry.space_group_name_H-M   'P 1'
#
loop_
_entity.id
_entity.type
_entity.pdbx_description
1 polymer ?
#
loop_
_entity_poly.entity_id
_entity_poly.type
_entity_poly.pdbx_seq_one_letter_code
_entity_poly.pdbx_strand_id
1 'polypeptide(L)'
;MKQQIILWTGAFVITIIFGSLLRTISPEKPITGTVEFGHEKVGYKFDRVYRSDSAYAVMLFSDIDSLQAELEYKDSNSGNDWIKVPMQNDKGALSAYIPKHPAQSLVDYRVTLKYQGQSFIVPQKDGVTMKFLGRVSSQIMAWFYIALFGGILLSTRIGLEFFNENEKIIKLSFFAFVTFVFYAMLLIPVKRTYELSAFGKSIPQINQLFSLGGILIIVLWIGGIISFFYVKNRRLMALVVAVLTFLIFLIFGY
;
A
#
# COMPACT_ATOMS: atom_id res chain seq x y z
N MET A 1 9.02 -25.70 -26.04
CA MET A 1 9.54 -25.36 -24.68
C MET A 1 10.09 -23.95 -24.60
N LYS A 2 11.01 -23.50 -25.46
CA LYS A 2 11.64 -22.17 -25.40
C LYS A 2 10.62 -21.01 -25.35
N GLN A 3 9.58 -21.01 -26.20
CA GLN A 3 8.56 -19.94 -26.22
C GLN A 3 7.79 -19.82 -24.87
N GLN A 4 7.46 -20.94 -24.24
CA GLN A 4 6.76 -20.91 -22.95
C GLN A 4 7.63 -20.30 -21.84
N ILE A 5 8.93 -20.60 -21.85
CA ILE A 5 9.88 -20.00 -20.89
C ILE A 5 9.93 -18.48 -21.10
N ILE A 6 10.07 -18.01 -22.35
CA ILE A 6 10.08 -16.57 -22.68
C ILE A 6 8.83 -15.87 -22.19
N LEU A 7 7.64 -16.45 -22.42
CA LEU A 7 6.36 -15.84 -22.00
C LEU A 7 6.22 -15.79 -20.46
N TRP A 8 6.66 -16.81 -19.73
CA TRP A 8 6.66 -16.79 -18.27
C TRP A 8 7.66 -15.77 -17.71
N THR A 9 8.87 -15.71 -18.30
CA THR A 9 9.89 -14.71 -17.90
C THR A 9 9.39 -13.28 -18.18
N GLY A 10 8.79 -13.06 -19.35
CA GLY A 10 8.18 -11.76 -19.69
C GLY A 10 7.06 -11.39 -18.71
N ALA A 11 6.16 -12.33 -18.40
CA ALA A 11 5.11 -12.10 -17.42
C ALA A 11 5.66 -11.74 -16.04
N PHE A 12 6.71 -12.43 -15.60
CA PHE A 12 7.35 -12.16 -14.32
C PHE A 12 7.98 -10.77 -14.27
N VAL A 13 8.74 -10.38 -15.30
CA VAL A 13 9.36 -9.05 -15.39
C VAL A 13 8.30 -7.95 -15.38
N ILE A 14 7.24 -8.07 -16.19
CA ILE A 14 6.14 -7.10 -16.24
C ILE A 14 5.47 -7.00 -14.86
N THR A 15 5.23 -8.12 -14.18
CA THR A 15 4.62 -8.14 -12.84
C THR A 15 5.48 -7.41 -11.81
N ILE A 16 6.80 -7.57 -11.85
CA ILE A 16 7.72 -6.84 -10.95
C ILE A 16 7.68 -5.33 -11.23
N ILE A 17 7.76 -4.94 -12.50
CA ILE A 17 7.68 -3.52 -12.90
C ILE A 17 6.35 -2.92 -12.42
N PHE A 18 5.25 -3.62 -12.65
CA PHE A 18 3.92 -3.17 -12.23
C PHE A 18 3.80 -3.07 -10.70
N GLY A 19 4.30 -4.06 -9.95
CA GLY A 19 4.34 -4.02 -8.49
C GLY A 19 5.16 -2.85 -7.94
N SER A 20 6.29 -2.54 -8.59
CA SER A 20 7.11 -1.37 -8.25
C SER A 20 6.36 -0.05 -8.53
N LEU A 21 5.63 0.01 -9.64
CA LEU A 21 4.77 1.15 -9.97
C LEU A 21 3.67 1.34 -8.92
N LEU A 22 2.94 0.28 -8.57
CA LEU A 22 1.89 0.34 -7.52
C LEU A 22 2.45 0.87 -6.20
N ARG A 23 3.63 0.40 -5.79
CA ARG A 23 4.29 0.90 -4.57
C ARG A 23 4.63 2.39 -4.66
N THR A 24 5.04 2.87 -5.83
CA THR A 24 5.45 4.27 -6.03
C THR A 24 4.26 5.23 -5.97
N ILE A 25 3.12 4.84 -6.51
CA ILE A 25 1.91 5.67 -6.55
C ILE A 25 0.98 5.47 -5.34
N SER A 26 1.33 4.56 -4.42
CA SER A 26 0.52 4.27 -3.24
C SER A 26 0.29 5.55 -2.39
N PRO A 27 -0.95 5.86 -2.02
CA PRO A 27 -1.25 6.98 -1.13
C PRO A 27 -0.72 6.74 0.30
N GLU A 28 -0.42 5.50 0.66
CA GLU A 28 0.18 5.14 1.95
C GLU A 28 1.70 5.35 1.98
N LYS A 29 2.30 5.76 0.86
CA LYS A 29 3.74 6.01 0.78
C LYS A 29 4.16 7.07 1.82
N PRO A 30 5.18 6.79 2.63
CA PRO A 30 5.69 7.75 3.59
C PRO A 30 6.23 9.01 2.89
N ILE A 31 6.13 10.13 3.57
CA ILE A 31 6.76 11.38 3.13
C ILE A 31 8.20 11.36 3.63
N THR A 32 9.13 11.40 2.70
CA THR A 32 10.57 11.45 3.00
C THR A 32 11.17 12.73 2.45
N GLY A 33 12.13 13.27 3.15
CA GLY A 33 12.86 14.46 2.71
C GLY A 33 14.08 14.72 3.57
N THR A 34 14.78 15.79 3.23
CA THR A 34 15.94 16.28 3.98
C THR A 34 15.81 17.79 4.19
N VAL A 35 16.20 18.27 5.36
CA VAL A 35 16.36 19.70 5.65
C VAL A 35 17.85 19.97 5.80
N GLU A 36 18.33 21.04 5.19
CA GLU A 36 19.73 21.44 5.22
C GLU A 36 19.92 22.62 6.19
N PHE A 37 20.88 22.47 7.09
CA PHE A 37 21.33 23.50 8.03
C PHE A 37 22.81 23.82 7.73
N GLY A 38 23.06 24.75 6.81
CA GLY A 38 24.42 25.03 6.32
C GLY A 38 24.98 23.81 5.55
N HIS A 39 25.97 23.13 6.13
CA HIS A 39 26.60 21.95 5.55
C HIS A 39 26.01 20.61 6.04
N GLU A 40 25.16 20.66 7.04
CA GLU A 40 24.58 19.48 7.68
C GLU A 40 23.16 19.20 7.20
N LYS A 41 22.78 17.90 7.20
CA LYS A 41 21.48 17.47 6.69
C LYS A 41 20.74 16.64 7.74
N VAL A 42 19.46 16.93 7.89
CA VAL A 42 18.53 16.17 8.73
C VAL A 42 17.57 15.42 7.83
N GLY A 43 17.66 14.09 7.83
CA GLY A 43 16.73 13.23 7.11
C GLY A 43 15.47 12.98 7.91
N TYR A 44 14.32 13.00 7.25
CA TYR A 44 13.04 12.63 7.88
C TYR A 44 12.25 11.65 7.03
N LYS A 45 11.49 10.80 7.73
CA LYS A 45 10.52 9.88 7.15
C LYS A 45 9.26 9.90 8.00
N PHE A 46 8.15 10.36 7.42
CA PHE A 46 6.85 10.41 8.07
C PHE A 46 5.88 9.43 7.43
N ASP A 47 5.41 8.47 8.21
CA ASP A 47 4.47 7.45 7.74
C ASP A 47 3.05 8.02 7.70
N ARG A 48 2.29 7.63 6.67
CA ARG A 48 0.87 8.00 6.51
C ARG A 48 -0.09 6.95 7.08
N VAL A 49 0.42 5.77 7.34
CA VAL A 49 -0.36 4.66 7.91
C VAL A 49 0.50 3.94 8.92
N TYR A 50 -0.05 3.72 10.10
CA TYR A 50 0.59 2.95 11.17
C TYR A 50 -0.27 1.75 11.56
N ARG A 51 0.27 0.55 11.38
CA ARG A 51 -0.40 -0.73 11.65
C ARG A 51 0.22 -1.40 12.87
N SER A 52 -0.15 -0.96 14.05
CA SER A 52 0.33 -1.54 15.30
C SER A 52 -0.59 -1.25 16.47
N ASP A 53 -0.36 -1.99 17.53
CA ASP A 53 -1.04 -1.85 18.83
C ASP A 53 -0.23 -1.03 19.84
N SER A 54 0.87 -0.42 19.42
CA SER A 54 1.77 0.37 20.28
C SER A 54 1.74 1.86 19.93
N ALA A 55 2.43 2.68 20.71
CA ALA A 55 2.72 4.05 20.36
C ALA A 55 3.58 4.14 19.10
N TYR A 56 3.38 5.17 18.29
CA TYR A 56 4.17 5.41 17.08
C TYR A 56 5.41 6.22 17.40
N ALA A 57 6.58 5.68 17.09
CA ALA A 57 7.85 6.37 17.26
C ALA A 57 8.13 7.25 16.01
N VAL A 58 8.18 8.55 16.20
CA VAL A 58 8.68 9.49 15.19
C VAL A 58 10.19 9.62 15.39
N MET A 59 10.96 9.33 14.34
CA MET A 59 12.43 9.36 14.40
C MET A 59 13.00 10.27 13.30
N LEU A 60 14.00 11.06 13.68
CA LEU A 60 14.81 11.85 12.77
C LEU A 60 16.28 11.49 13.01
N PHE A 61 17.05 11.44 11.94
CA PHE A 61 18.48 11.16 12.00
C PHE A 61 19.26 12.44 11.68
N SER A 62 20.16 12.81 12.59
CA SER A 62 20.96 14.02 12.47
C SER A 62 22.29 13.83 13.20
N ASP A 63 23.36 14.25 12.57
CA ASP A 63 24.69 14.30 13.18
C ASP A 63 24.92 15.60 13.98
N ILE A 64 23.90 16.46 14.12
CA ILE A 64 23.97 17.76 14.80
C ILE A 64 23.66 17.58 16.28
N ASP A 65 24.64 17.61 17.14
CA ASP A 65 24.47 17.44 18.60
C ASP A 65 23.61 18.55 19.26
N SER A 66 23.64 19.76 18.75
CA SER A 66 22.88 20.90 19.29
C SER A 66 21.50 21.09 18.70
N LEU A 67 21.03 20.15 17.83
CA LEU A 67 19.72 20.21 17.24
C LEU A 67 18.64 19.88 18.29
N GLN A 68 17.70 20.79 18.46
CA GLN A 68 16.50 20.57 19.25
C GLN A 68 15.33 20.30 18.31
N ALA A 69 14.50 19.32 18.67
CA ALA A 69 13.31 19.00 17.93
C ALA A 69 12.10 18.82 18.85
N GLU A 70 10.96 19.23 18.37
CA GLU A 70 9.68 19.14 19.07
C GLU A 70 8.66 18.47 18.16
N LEU A 71 8.14 17.33 18.58
CA LEU A 71 7.03 16.66 17.90
C LEU A 71 5.73 17.37 18.26
N GLU A 72 4.98 17.78 17.26
CA GLU A 72 3.64 18.35 17.42
C GLU A 72 2.63 17.41 16.77
N TYR A 73 1.58 17.04 17.50
CA TYR A 73 0.51 16.21 16.97
C TYR A 73 -0.86 16.64 17.50
N LYS A 74 -1.92 16.31 16.75
CA LYS A 74 -3.31 16.52 17.14
C LYS A 74 -4.21 15.47 16.48
N ASP A 75 -5.39 15.22 17.04
CA ASP A 75 -6.42 14.46 16.36
C ASP A 75 -7.00 15.30 15.20
N SER A 76 -6.98 14.77 13.99
CA SER A 76 -7.40 15.49 12.77
C SER A 76 -8.89 15.89 12.81
N ASN A 77 -9.71 15.17 13.57
CA ASN A 77 -11.15 15.40 13.66
C ASN A 77 -11.54 16.32 14.84
N SER A 78 -10.63 16.55 15.78
CA SER A 78 -10.86 17.46 16.90
C SER A 78 -10.22 18.80 16.56
N GLY A 79 -10.97 19.89 16.68
CA GLY A 79 -10.44 21.25 16.54
C GLY A 79 -9.42 21.64 17.62
N ASN A 80 -8.80 20.66 18.28
CA ASN A 80 -7.88 20.82 19.39
C ASN A 80 -6.55 21.42 18.95
N ASP A 81 -5.89 22.11 19.87
CA ASP A 81 -4.55 22.65 19.71
C ASP A 81 -3.51 21.54 19.55
N TRP A 82 -2.39 21.89 18.96
CA TRP A 82 -1.26 20.98 18.80
C TRP A 82 -0.66 20.61 20.16
N ILE A 83 -0.58 19.32 20.46
CA ILE A 83 0.14 18.79 21.61
C ILE A 83 1.62 18.74 21.24
N LYS A 84 2.47 19.33 22.09
CA LYS A 84 3.90 19.44 21.86
C LYS A 84 4.66 18.50 22.79
N VAL A 85 5.55 17.72 22.20
CA VAL A 85 6.39 16.76 22.92
C VAL A 85 7.85 16.98 22.51
N PRO A 86 8.76 17.30 23.45
CA PRO A 86 10.17 17.43 23.13
C PRO A 86 10.74 16.07 22.68
N MET A 87 11.55 16.09 21.63
CA MET A 87 12.23 14.88 21.14
C MET A 87 13.52 14.66 21.91
N GLN A 88 13.79 13.41 22.27
CA GLN A 88 15.02 13.01 22.96
C GLN A 88 16.08 12.67 21.91
N ASN A 89 17.30 13.16 22.12
CA ASN A 89 18.45 12.80 21.30
C ASN A 89 19.19 11.63 21.93
N ASP A 90 19.25 10.52 21.23
CA ASP A 90 20.07 9.37 21.60
C ASP A 90 20.98 9.01 20.42
N LYS A 91 22.28 9.36 20.57
CA LYS A 91 23.34 9.02 19.61
C LYS A 91 23.06 9.39 18.16
N GLY A 92 22.54 10.59 17.92
CA GLY A 92 22.24 11.08 16.56
C GLY A 92 20.83 10.70 16.04
N ALA A 93 19.99 10.08 16.88
CA ALA A 93 18.60 9.84 16.60
C ALA A 93 17.71 10.67 17.53
N LEU A 94 16.97 11.62 16.98
CA LEU A 94 15.93 12.34 17.70
C LEU A 94 14.63 11.54 17.65
N SER A 95 14.07 11.22 18.82
CA SER A 95 12.86 10.39 18.91
C SER A 95 11.83 10.98 19.85
N ALA A 96 10.54 10.84 19.48
CA ALA A 96 9.40 11.08 20.33
C ALA A 96 8.27 10.16 19.94
N TYR A 97 7.26 10.03 20.80
CA TYR A 97 6.19 9.06 20.61
C TYR A 97 4.83 9.74 20.53
N ILE A 98 4.05 9.37 19.51
CA ILE A 98 2.61 9.63 19.47
C ILE A 98 1.93 8.48 20.21
N PRO A 99 1.09 8.76 21.23
CA PRO A 99 0.39 7.74 21.96
C PRO A 99 -0.44 6.84 21.06
N LYS A 100 -0.74 5.64 21.52
CA LYS A 100 -1.64 4.73 20.84
C LYS A 100 -3.03 5.36 20.66
N HIS A 101 -3.52 5.29 19.42
CA HIS A 101 -4.87 5.73 19.07
C HIS A 101 -5.73 4.52 18.63
N PRO A 102 -7.06 4.61 18.74
CA PRO A 102 -7.95 3.59 18.23
C PRO A 102 -7.76 3.36 16.72
N ALA A 103 -8.10 2.15 16.24
CA ALA A 103 -8.11 1.88 14.81
C ALA A 103 -9.06 2.86 14.09
N GLN A 104 -8.68 3.28 12.89
CA GLN A 104 -9.33 4.28 12.05
C GLN A 104 -9.18 5.74 12.51
N SER A 105 -8.51 6.01 13.63
CA SER A 105 -8.19 7.39 14.02
C SER A 105 -7.24 8.04 13.02
N LEU A 106 -7.45 9.33 12.79
CA LEU A 106 -6.60 10.18 11.98
C LEU A 106 -5.86 11.17 12.89
N VAL A 107 -4.55 11.19 12.83
CA VAL A 107 -3.69 12.07 13.63
C VAL A 107 -2.82 12.89 12.69
N ASP A 108 -2.92 14.21 12.80
CA ASP A 108 -1.99 15.12 12.12
C ASP A 108 -0.76 15.28 12.98
N TYR A 109 0.41 15.17 12.38
CA TYR A 109 1.68 15.36 13.11
C TYR A 109 2.73 16.03 12.24
N ARG A 110 3.63 16.74 12.90
CA ARG A 110 4.78 17.44 12.31
C ARG A 110 5.89 17.56 13.32
N VAL A 111 7.06 17.91 12.88
CA VAL A 111 8.19 18.19 13.77
C VAL A 111 8.71 19.59 13.53
N THR A 112 8.90 20.34 14.61
CA THR A 112 9.55 21.64 14.60
C THR A 112 11.01 21.45 15.01
N LEU A 113 11.92 21.74 14.08
CA LEU A 113 13.38 21.72 14.28
C LEU A 113 13.86 23.10 14.67
N LYS A 114 14.71 23.21 15.70
CA LYS A 114 15.31 24.46 16.17
C LYS A 114 16.83 24.32 16.19
N TYR A 115 17.51 25.17 15.41
CA TYR A 115 18.97 25.20 15.33
C TYR A 115 19.46 26.64 15.17
N GLN A 116 20.40 27.07 16.02
CA GLN A 116 21.01 28.39 15.98
C GLN A 116 20.00 29.56 15.87
N GLY A 117 18.87 29.46 16.57
CA GLY A 117 17.82 30.50 16.57
C GLY A 117 16.88 30.45 15.36
N GLN A 118 17.12 29.59 14.39
CA GLN A 118 16.23 29.33 13.28
C GLN A 118 15.26 28.19 13.63
N SER A 119 14.03 28.26 13.12
CA SER A 119 12.99 27.25 13.32
C SER A 119 12.45 26.79 11.98
N PHE A 120 12.42 25.47 11.77
CA PHE A 120 11.91 24.83 10.57
C PHE A 120 10.85 23.80 10.91
N ILE A 121 9.73 23.80 10.19
CA ILE A 121 8.65 22.84 10.35
C ILE A 121 8.75 21.82 9.22
N VAL A 122 8.82 20.55 9.57
CA VAL A 122 8.89 19.42 8.63
C VAL A 122 7.69 18.49 8.78
N PRO A 123 7.14 18.00 7.66
CA PRO A 123 7.53 18.25 6.28
C PRO A 123 6.98 19.59 5.75
N GLN A 124 5.91 20.11 6.33
CA GLN A 124 5.20 21.36 5.96
C GLN A 124 4.37 21.87 7.14
N LYS A 125 3.87 23.10 7.06
CA LYS A 125 3.07 23.73 8.13
C LYS A 125 1.85 22.91 8.58
N ASP A 126 1.16 22.27 7.63
CA ASP A 126 -0.06 21.50 7.93
C ASP A 126 0.23 20.10 8.48
N GLY A 127 1.50 19.67 8.43
CA GLY A 127 1.90 18.35 8.92
C GLY A 127 1.54 17.21 7.97
N VAL A 128 1.55 15.99 8.51
CA VAL A 128 1.19 14.74 7.83
C VAL A 128 0.03 14.11 8.57
N THR A 129 -1.03 13.78 7.85
CA THR A 129 -2.11 12.97 8.42
C THR A 129 -1.73 11.50 8.39
N MET A 130 -1.68 10.87 9.56
CA MET A 130 -1.44 9.46 9.73
C MET A 130 -2.72 8.75 10.17
N LYS A 131 -3.03 7.63 9.50
CA LYS A 131 -4.12 6.75 9.85
C LYS A 131 -3.63 5.60 10.72
N PHE A 132 -4.22 5.43 11.89
CA PHE A 132 -3.98 4.26 12.75
C PHE A 132 -4.85 3.10 12.29
N LEU A 133 -4.24 1.93 12.09
CA LEU A 133 -4.93 0.69 11.72
C LEU A 133 -4.51 -0.43 12.69
N GLY A 134 -5.37 -1.42 12.84
CA GLY A 134 -5.08 -2.62 13.61
C GLY A 134 -3.95 -3.44 12.98
N ARG A 135 -3.25 -4.20 13.81
CA ARG A 135 -2.16 -5.08 13.38
C ARG A 135 -2.70 -6.30 12.63
N VAL A 136 -2.21 -6.50 11.41
CA VAL A 136 -2.48 -7.71 10.62
C VAL A 136 -1.32 -8.69 10.80
N SER A 137 -1.60 -9.99 10.96
CA SER A 137 -0.53 -10.98 11.10
C SER A 137 0.30 -11.07 9.82
N SER A 138 1.61 -11.35 9.98
CA SER A 138 2.54 -11.50 8.84
C SER A 138 2.14 -12.63 7.90
N GLN A 139 1.50 -13.68 8.40
CA GLN A 139 1.00 -14.78 7.59
C GLN A 139 -0.14 -14.34 6.66
N ILE A 140 -1.11 -13.59 7.18
CA ILE A 140 -2.21 -13.04 6.36
C ILE A 140 -1.64 -12.11 5.28
N MET A 141 -0.68 -11.25 5.67
CA MET A 141 -0.04 -10.34 4.71
C MET A 141 0.76 -11.09 3.65
N ALA A 142 1.45 -12.17 4.00
CA ALA A 142 2.16 -13.01 3.03
C ALA A 142 1.19 -13.62 2.00
N TRP A 143 0.11 -14.26 2.45
CA TRP A 143 -0.91 -14.81 1.55
C TRP A 143 -1.58 -13.74 0.69
N PHE A 144 -1.84 -12.57 1.27
CA PHE A 144 -2.41 -11.43 0.55
C PHE A 144 -1.51 -11.02 -0.63
N TYR A 145 -0.20 -10.87 -0.42
CA TYR A 145 0.74 -10.51 -1.49
C TYR A 145 0.95 -11.66 -2.48
N ILE A 146 1.02 -12.93 -2.02
CA ILE A 146 1.15 -14.09 -2.91
C ILE A 146 -0.06 -14.16 -3.85
N ALA A 147 -1.29 -14.00 -3.34
CA ALA A 147 -2.48 -14.03 -4.17
C ALA A 147 -2.58 -12.82 -5.10
N LEU A 148 -2.25 -11.61 -4.63
CA LEU A 148 -2.23 -10.40 -5.43
C LEU A 148 -1.25 -10.53 -6.61
N PHE A 149 0.04 -10.78 -6.31
CA PHE A 149 1.06 -10.87 -7.35
C PHE A 149 0.93 -12.13 -8.20
N GLY A 150 0.47 -13.24 -7.63
CA GLY A 150 0.13 -14.46 -8.36
C GLY A 150 -1.00 -14.24 -9.37
N GLY A 151 -2.06 -13.54 -8.97
CA GLY A 151 -3.16 -13.16 -9.87
C GLY A 151 -2.69 -12.24 -10.98
N ILE A 152 -1.91 -11.20 -10.66
CA ILE A 152 -1.32 -10.28 -11.66
C ILE A 152 -0.39 -11.04 -12.62
N LEU A 153 0.46 -11.92 -12.10
CA LEU A 153 1.36 -12.76 -12.92
C LEU A 153 0.58 -13.64 -13.90
N LEU A 154 -0.46 -14.33 -13.43
CA LEU A 154 -1.32 -15.15 -14.27
C LEU A 154 -2.05 -14.30 -15.31
N SER A 155 -2.60 -13.15 -14.91
CA SER A 155 -3.25 -12.20 -15.83
C SER A 155 -2.30 -11.75 -16.93
N THR A 156 -1.09 -11.33 -16.55
CA THR A 156 -0.03 -10.94 -17.51
C THR A 156 0.32 -12.09 -18.44
N ARG A 157 0.49 -13.30 -17.88
CA ARG A 157 0.82 -14.48 -18.68
C ARG A 157 -0.29 -14.82 -19.69
N ILE A 158 -1.57 -14.62 -19.33
CA ILE A 158 -2.70 -14.79 -20.23
C ILE A 158 -2.70 -13.71 -21.32
N GLY A 159 -2.44 -12.45 -20.98
CA GLY A 159 -2.32 -11.38 -21.96
C GLY A 159 -1.21 -11.66 -22.99
N LEU A 160 -0.09 -12.22 -22.55
CA LEU A 160 1.02 -12.62 -23.43
C LEU A 160 0.71 -13.83 -24.34
N GLU A 161 -0.40 -14.55 -24.13
CA GLU A 161 -0.88 -15.57 -25.09
C GLU A 161 -1.26 -14.95 -26.43
N PHE A 162 -1.38 -13.62 -26.51
CA PHE A 162 -1.51 -12.91 -27.78
C PHE A 162 -0.39 -13.26 -28.78
N PHE A 163 0.82 -13.48 -28.27
CA PHE A 163 2.01 -13.82 -29.05
C PHE A 163 2.23 -15.35 -29.18
N ASN A 164 1.30 -16.18 -28.73
CA ASN A 164 1.44 -17.64 -28.72
C ASN A 164 0.49 -18.30 -29.73
N GLU A 165 1.05 -19.15 -30.60
CA GLU A 165 0.24 -19.90 -31.56
C GLU A 165 -0.59 -21.02 -30.91
N ASN A 166 0.01 -21.70 -29.91
CA ASN A 166 -0.61 -22.78 -29.14
C ASN A 166 -1.16 -22.23 -27.82
N GLU A 167 -2.27 -21.49 -27.87
CA GLU A 167 -2.86 -20.81 -26.73
C GLU A 167 -3.39 -21.74 -25.63
N LYS A 168 -3.16 -21.34 -24.38
CA LYS A 168 -3.68 -22.02 -23.18
C LYS A 168 -4.59 -21.10 -22.35
N ILE A 169 -5.27 -20.16 -23.02
CA ILE A 169 -6.03 -19.07 -22.41
C ILE A 169 -7.03 -19.60 -21.40
N ILE A 170 -7.92 -20.53 -21.79
CA ILE A 170 -9.02 -21.01 -20.94
C ILE A 170 -8.51 -21.63 -19.63
N LYS A 171 -7.49 -22.51 -19.72
CA LYS A 171 -6.93 -23.18 -18.54
C LYS A 171 -6.27 -22.16 -17.59
N LEU A 172 -5.46 -21.26 -18.12
CA LEU A 172 -4.77 -20.24 -17.30
C LEU A 172 -5.78 -19.24 -16.70
N SER A 173 -6.83 -18.89 -17.45
CA SER A 173 -7.88 -17.99 -17.00
C SER A 173 -8.66 -18.53 -15.81
N PHE A 174 -8.89 -19.82 -15.77
CA PHE A 174 -9.52 -20.46 -14.61
C PHE A 174 -8.65 -20.31 -13.35
N PHE A 175 -7.34 -20.56 -13.46
CA PHE A 175 -6.43 -20.37 -12.34
C PHE A 175 -6.34 -18.90 -11.88
N ALA A 176 -6.28 -17.96 -12.84
CA ALA A 176 -6.28 -16.53 -12.52
C ALA A 176 -7.58 -16.13 -11.80
N PHE A 177 -8.73 -16.58 -12.30
CA PHE A 177 -10.03 -16.32 -11.69
C PHE A 177 -10.11 -16.85 -10.25
N VAL A 178 -9.73 -18.10 -10.02
CA VAL A 178 -9.71 -18.69 -8.67
C VAL A 178 -8.80 -17.90 -7.74
N THR A 179 -7.61 -17.49 -8.22
CA THR A 179 -6.67 -16.67 -7.45
C THR A 179 -7.27 -15.30 -7.10
N PHE A 180 -7.96 -14.65 -8.04
CA PHE A 180 -8.60 -13.35 -7.77
C PHE A 180 -9.83 -13.47 -6.87
N VAL A 181 -10.61 -14.55 -6.98
CA VAL A 181 -11.71 -14.84 -6.04
C VAL A 181 -11.16 -15.02 -4.63
N PHE A 182 -10.11 -15.83 -4.47
CA PHE A 182 -9.44 -16.03 -3.19
C PHE A 182 -8.90 -14.72 -2.61
N TYR A 183 -8.24 -13.91 -3.44
CA TYR A 183 -7.74 -12.58 -3.06
C TYR A 183 -8.87 -11.65 -2.63
N ALA A 184 -9.90 -11.47 -3.47
CA ALA A 184 -10.92 -10.46 -3.28
C ALA A 184 -12.01 -10.83 -2.28
N MET A 185 -12.39 -12.12 -2.21
CA MET A 185 -13.50 -12.60 -1.35
C MET A 185 -13.03 -13.12 0.00
N LEU A 186 -11.77 -13.51 0.14
CA LEU A 186 -11.25 -14.02 1.40
C LEU A 186 -10.18 -13.11 1.99
N LEU A 187 -9.10 -12.84 1.26
CA LEU A 187 -7.94 -12.17 1.85
C LEU A 187 -8.17 -10.67 2.10
N ILE A 188 -8.86 -9.96 1.21
CA ILE A 188 -9.24 -8.56 1.44
C ILE A 188 -10.14 -8.43 2.68
N PRO A 189 -11.27 -9.15 2.81
CA PRO A 189 -12.13 -9.08 3.98
C PRO A 189 -11.40 -9.43 5.28
N VAL A 190 -10.60 -10.51 5.27
CA VAL A 190 -9.82 -10.91 6.46
C VAL A 190 -8.83 -9.82 6.85
N LYS A 191 -8.03 -9.30 5.91
CA LYS A 191 -7.09 -8.19 6.18
C LYS A 191 -7.82 -6.98 6.76
N ARG A 192 -8.94 -6.55 6.13
CA ARG A 192 -9.72 -5.40 6.58
C ARG A 192 -10.35 -5.58 7.94
N THR A 193 -10.79 -6.79 8.28
CA THR A 193 -11.28 -7.10 9.62
C THR A 193 -10.21 -6.77 10.67
N TYR A 194 -8.96 -7.17 10.47
CA TYR A 194 -7.88 -6.84 11.39
C TYR A 194 -7.52 -5.34 11.38
N GLU A 195 -7.51 -4.70 10.22
CA GLU A 195 -7.17 -3.27 10.10
C GLU A 195 -8.22 -2.35 10.72
N LEU A 196 -9.51 -2.71 10.62
CA LEU A 196 -10.62 -1.86 11.04
C LEU A 196 -11.13 -2.18 12.45
N SER A 197 -10.88 -3.40 12.96
CA SER A 197 -11.32 -3.75 14.31
C SER A 197 -10.41 -3.11 15.36
N ALA A 198 -11.00 -2.24 16.16
CA ALA A 198 -10.36 -1.76 17.38
C ALA A 198 -10.35 -2.89 18.41
N PHE A 199 -9.30 -3.71 18.42
CA PHE A 199 -9.08 -4.71 19.49
C PHE A 199 -10.22 -5.71 19.71
N GLY A 200 -10.81 -6.23 18.65
CA GLY A 200 -11.83 -7.28 18.72
C GLY A 200 -13.20 -6.81 19.22
N LYS A 201 -13.42 -5.50 19.33
CA LYS A 201 -14.66 -4.94 19.90
C LYS A 201 -15.76 -4.57 18.90
N SER A 202 -15.45 -4.45 17.61
CA SER A 202 -16.48 -4.19 16.60
C SER A 202 -16.19 -4.98 15.33
N ILE A 203 -17.18 -5.73 14.87
CA ILE A 203 -17.12 -6.35 13.53
C ILE A 203 -17.38 -5.23 12.52
N PRO A 204 -16.45 -5.01 11.56
CA PRO A 204 -16.67 -4.00 10.51
C PRO A 204 -17.94 -4.28 9.73
N GLN A 205 -18.60 -3.24 9.25
CA GLN A 205 -19.78 -3.41 8.39
C GLN A 205 -19.38 -4.11 7.08
N ILE A 206 -20.29 -4.89 6.53
CA ILE A 206 -20.04 -5.70 5.31
C ILE A 206 -19.53 -4.85 4.14
N ASN A 207 -20.07 -3.64 3.97
CA ASN A 207 -19.64 -2.69 2.94
C ASN A 207 -18.19 -2.20 3.11
N GLN A 208 -17.65 -2.26 4.32
CA GLN A 208 -16.25 -1.91 4.60
C GLN A 208 -15.28 -3.06 4.34
N LEU A 209 -15.77 -4.30 4.35
CA LEU A 209 -14.93 -5.49 4.18
C LEU A 209 -14.50 -5.70 2.73
N PHE A 210 -15.38 -5.42 1.78
CA PHE A 210 -15.09 -5.63 0.36
C PHE A 210 -14.58 -4.35 -0.30
N SER A 211 -13.59 -4.49 -1.19
CA SER A 211 -13.11 -3.38 -2.01
C SER A 211 -13.83 -3.35 -3.35
N LEU A 212 -14.12 -2.14 -3.84
CA LEU A 212 -14.69 -1.97 -5.17
C LEU A 212 -13.77 -2.60 -6.25
N GLY A 213 -12.45 -2.39 -6.13
CA GLY A 213 -11.47 -3.00 -7.03
C GLY A 213 -11.52 -4.52 -7.04
N GLY A 214 -11.67 -5.15 -5.86
CA GLY A 214 -11.82 -6.61 -5.76
C GLY A 214 -13.07 -7.13 -6.46
N ILE A 215 -14.20 -6.44 -6.31
CA ILE A 215 -15.45 -6.80 -6.99
C ILE A 215 -15.30 -6.64 -8.51
N LEU A 216 -14.76 -5.51 -8.97
CA LEU A 216 -14.57 -5.24 -10.39
C LEU A 216 -13.64 -6.26 -11.07
N ILE A 217 -12.59 -6.73 -10.38
CA ILE A 217 -11.72 -7.79 -10.91
C ILE A 217 -12.47 -9.08 -11.11
N ILE A 218 -13.30 -9.51 -10.15
CA ILE A 218 -14.10 -10.73 -10.29
C ILE A 218 -15.05 -10.60 -11.47
N VAL A 219 -15.79 -9.49 -11.58
CA VAL A 219 -16.72 -9.23 -12.70
C VAL A 219 -15.97 -9.23 -14.03
N LEU A 220 -14.81 -8.58 -14.12
CA LEU A 220 -13.97 -8.57 -15.31
C LEU A 220 -13.57 -10.00 -15.73
N TRP A 221 -13.12 -10.82 -14.77
CA TRP A 221 -12.67 -12.18 -15.07
C TRP A 221 -13.81 -13.14 -15.41
N ILE A 222 -14.99 -12.98 -14.81
CA ILE A 222 -16.21 -13.72 -15.23
C ILE A 222 -16.53 -13.34 -16.69
N GLY A 223 -16.65 -12.05 -16.99
CA GLY A 223 -16.94 -11.58 -18.35
C GLY A 223 -15.86 -12.00 -19.36
N GLY A 224 -14.58 -11.93 -18.95
CA GLY A 224 -13.44 -12.37 -19.74
C GLY A 224 -13.52 -13.85 -20.11
N ILE A 225 -13.73 -14.73 -19.12
CA ILE A 225 -13.87 -16.19 -19.35
C ILE A 225 -15.04 -16.48 -20.28
N ILE A 226 -16.21 -15.88 -20.04
CA ILE A 226 -17.38 -16.04 -20.89
C ILE A 226 -17.04 -15.62 -22.33
N SER A 227 -16.41 -14.44 -22.49
CA SER A 227 -16.06 -13.90 -23.81
C SER A 227 -15.11 -14.80 -24.60
N PHE A 228 -14.22 -15.54 -23.95
CA PHE A 228 -13.31 -16.48 -24.60
C PHE A 228 -14.02 -17.63 -25.34
N PHE A 229 -15.26 -17.93 -24.99
CA PHE A 229 -16.04 -18.95 -25.68
C PHE A 229 -16.77 -18.41 -26.94
N TYR A 230 -17.09 -17.10 -26.94
CA TYR A 230 -17.90 -16.49 -28.01
C TYR A 230 -17.12 -15.62 -29.00
N VAL A 231 -15.97 -15.08 -28.56
CA VAL A 231 -15.20 -14.12 -29.40
C VAL A 231 -14.30 -14.86 -30.39
N LYS A 232 -14.31 -14.44 -31.66
CA LYS A 232 -13.49 -15.00 -32.75
C LYS A 232 -11.99 -14.89 -32.46
N ASN A 233 -11.54 -13.74 -31.90
CA ASN A 233 -10.12 -13.49 -31.59
C ASN A 233 -9.89 -13.55 -30.07
N ARG A 234 -9.77 -14.78 -29.53
CA ARG A 234 -9.52 -15.03 -28.11
C ARG A 234 -8.23 -14.39 -27.60
N ARG A 235 -7.19 -14.36 -28.45
CA ARG A 235 -5.87 -13.81 -28.07
C ARG A 235 -5.94 -12.32 -27.82
N LEU A 236 -6.61 -11.58 -28.71
CA LEU A 236 -6.81 -10.14 -28.51
C LEU A 236 -7.64 -9.87 -27.26
N MET A 237 -8.70 -10.65 -27.05
CA MET A 237 -9.53 -10.51 -25.85
C MET A 237 -8.75 -10.79 -24.57
N ALA A 238 -7.85 -11.78 -24.57
CA ALA A 238 -6.97 -12.09 -23.45
C ALA A 238 -6.04 -10.90 -23.10
N LEU A 239 -5.49 -10.25 -24.11
CA LEU A 239 -4.71 -9.04 -23.93
C LEU A 239 -5.55 -7.90 -23.33
N VAL A 240 -6.77 -7.68 -23.83
CA VAL A 240 -7.70 -6.66 -23.30
C VAL A 240 -8.03 -6.91 -21.83
N VAL A 241 -8.37 -8.16 -21.46
CA VAL A 241 -8.68 -8.51 -20.06
C VAL A 241 -7.46 -8.28 -19.16
N ALA A 242 -6.26 -8.63 -19.61
CA ALA A 242 -5.03 -8.38 -18.87
C ALA A 242 -4.78 -6.88 -18.65
N VAL A 243 -4.91 -6.07 -19.69
CA VAL A 243 -4.75 -4.60 -19.59
C VAL A 243 -5.79 -4.00 -18.64
N LEU A 244 -7.05 -4.41 -18.75
CA LEU A 244 -8.12 -3.95 -17.84
C LEU A 244 -7.85 -4.36 -16.39
N THR A 245 -7.26 -5.54 -16.17
CA THR A 245 -6.83 -5.95 -14.82
C THR A 245 -5.80 -4.99 -14.25
N PHE A 246 -4.79 -4.58 -15.02
CA PHE A 246 -3.82 -3.57 -14.60
C PHE A 246 -4.48 -2.23 -14.29
N LEU A 247 -5.39 -1.76 -15.12
CA LEU A 247 -6.11 -0.50 -14.92
C LEU A 247 -6.94 -0.52 -13.63
N ILE A 248 -7.65 -1.62 -13.35
CA ILE A 248 -8.41 -1.76 -12.10
C ILE A 248 -7.48 -1.67 -10.88
N PHE A 249 -6.32 -2.33 -10.92
CA PHE A 249 -5.37 -2.23 -9.82
C PHE A 249 -4.72 -0.85 -9.69
N LEU A 250 -4.50 -0.13 -10.79
CA LEU A 250 -3.97 1.24 -10.74
C LEU A 250 -4.97 2.23 -10.13
N ILE A 251 -6.26 2.06 -10.41
CA ILE A 251 -7.30 3.02 -9.99
C ILE A 251 -7.86 2.67 -8.61
N PHE A 252 -8.08 1.38 -8.34
CA PHE A 252 -8.82 0.89 -7.18
C PHE A 252 -8.03 -0.05 -6.27
N GLY A 253 -6.75 -0.28 -6.55
CA GLY A 253 -5.92 -1.28 -5.85
C GLY A 253 -5.46 -0.88 -4.44
N TYR A 254 -5.92 0.27 -3.93
CA TYR A 254 -5.52 0.83 -2.62
C TYR A 254 -6.62 0.74 -1.59
#